data_5f5a232a84ce4dc16d724e0c260d87d6
#
_entry.id   5f5a232a84ce4dc16d724e0c260d87d6
#
_cell.length_a   1.000
_cell.length_b   1.000
_cell.length_c   1.000
_cell.angle_alpha   90.00
_cell.angle_beta   90.00
_cell.angle_gamma   90.00
#
_symmetry.space_group_name_H-M   'P 1'
#
loop_
_entity.id
_entity.type
_entity.pdbx_description
1 polymer ?
#
loop_
_entity_poly.entity_id
_entity_poly.type
_entity_poly.pdbx_seq_one_letter_code
_entity_poly.pdbx_strand_id
1 'polypeptide(L)'
;MPLHPAWVKNISRRVLWAALEKDISKADRLAMEAFFEKKCAYCEGPLAARWHADHLLSVDSGGFNHVSNRVPACPRCNEHEKREMAWLEFLEWKCGTDTNLIKIRKERIERWTASRKYTKPPVTEEQRQAWKAEVENLAKAIDAAWGRLRNKTLGD
;
A
#
# COMPACT_ATOMS: atom_id res chain seq x y z
N MET A 1 -17.40 -8.31 11.46
CA MET A 1 -16.64 -7.12 11.91
C MET A 1 -17.59 -5.94 11.93
N PRO A 2 -17.72 -5.19 13.04
CA PRO A 2 -18.54 -3.98 13.02
C PRO A 2 -17.90 -2.96 12.06
N LEU A 3 -18.74 -2.34 11.23
CA LEU A 3 -18.33 -1.27 10.33
C LEU A 3 -17.89 -0.07 11.17
N HIS A 4 -16.65 0.39 10.98
CA HIS A 4 -16.08 1.54 11.71
C HIS A 4 -15.72 2.65 10.73
N PRO A 5 -15.87 3.94 11.07
CA PRO A 5 -15.52 5.08 10.20
C PRO A 5 -14.12 4.99 9.59
N ALA A 6 -13.15 4.46 10.32
CA ALA A 6 -11.78 4.28 9.80
C ALA A 6 -11.73 3.39 8.55
N TRP A 7 -12.54 2.35 8.46
CA TRP A 7 -12.60 1.50 7.27
C TRP A 7 -13.13 2.26 6.05
N VAL A 8 -14.19 3.05 6.23
CA VAL A 8 -14.75 3.89 5.16
C VAL A 8 -13.72 4.91 4.67
N LYS A 9 -13.00 5.59 5.59
CA LYS A 9 -11.95 6.56 5.26
C LYS A 9 -10.83 5.90 4.45
N ASN A 10 -10.38 4.71 4.82
CA ASN A 10 -9.34 3.99 4.09
C ASN A 10 -9.76 3.61 2.67
N ILE A 11 -11.03 3.17 2.49
CA ILE A 11 -11.57 2.89 1.15
C ILE A 11 -11.66 4.18 0.33
N SER A 12 -12.19 5.25 0.91
CA SER A 12 -12.35 6.55 0.24
C SER A 12 -11.00 7.09 -0.26
N ARG A 13 -9.94 7.01 0.53
CA ARG A 13 -8.59 7.38 0.10
C ARG A 13 -8.15 6.63 -1.16
N ARG A 14 -8.38 5.33 -1.19
CA ARG A 14 -8.02 4.48 -2.35
C ARG A 14 -8.85 4.81 -3.58
N VAL A 15 -10.16 5.03 -3.40
CA VAL A 15 -11.07 5.39 -4.50
C VAL A 15 -10.68 6.74 -5.10
N LEU A 16 -10.42 7.75 -4.27
CA LEU A 16 -10.00 9.07 -4.74
C LEU A 16 -8.62 9.03 -5.42
N TRP A 17 -7.68 8.20 -4.92
CA TRP A 17 -6.40 8.03 -5.60
C TRP A 17 -6.54 7.37 -6.98
N ALA A 18 -7.47 6.45 -7.13
CA ALA A 18 -7.72 5.76 -8.39
C ALA A 18 -8.22 6.71 -9.52
N ALA A 19 -8.72 7.90 -9.15
CA ALA A 19 -9.05 8.95 -10.13
C ALA A 19 -7.80 9.60 -10.73
N LEU A 20 -6.68 9.62 -10.00
CA LEU A 20 -5.41 10.16 -10.45
C LEU A 20 -4.54 9.10 -11.14
N GLU A 21 -4.54 7.90 -10.59
CA GLU A 21 -3.65 6.84 -11.03
C GLU A 21 -4.30 5.47 -10.91
N LYS A 22 -4.36 4.74 -12.03
CA LYS A 22 -4.91 3.38 -12.05
C LYS A 22 -4.04 2.43 -11.21
N ASP A 23 -4.68 1.49 -10.54
CA ASP A 23 -3.97 0.40 -9.87
C ASP A 23 -3.30 -0.54 -10.90
N ILE A 24 -2.37 -1.37 -10.41
CA ILE A 24 -1.67 -2.36 -11.23
C ILE A 24 -2.64 -3.35 -11.86
N SER A 25 -2.32 -3.76 -13.09
CA SER A 25 -3.14 -4.72 -13.84
C SER A 25 -3.04 -6.15 -13.28
N LYS A 26 -3.96 -7.01 -13.70
CA LYS A 26 -3.87 -8.45 -13.42
C LYS A 26 -2.59 -9.05 -14.01
N ALA A 27 -2.16 -8.60 -15.19
CA ALA A 27 -0.92 -9.06 -15.82
C ALA A 27 0.31 -8.68 -14.98
N ASP A 28 0.33 -7.45 -14.42
CA ASP A 28 1.39 -7.03 -13.51
C ASP A 28 1.44 -7.88 -12.23
N ARG A 29 0.28 -8.21 -11.68
CA ARG A 29 0.20 -9.09 -10.50
C ARG A 29 0.75 -10.48 -10.80
N LEU A 30 0.39 -11.08 -11.93
CA LEU A 30 0.92 -12.39 -12.35
C LEU A 30 2.43 -12.35 -12.60
N ALA A 31 2.93 -11.29 -13.24
CA ALA A 31 4.36 -11.10 -13.46
C ALA A 31 5.13 -10.96 -12.12
N MET A 32 4.55 -10.26 -11.16
CA MET A 32 5.09 -10.11 -9.80
C MET A 32 5.15 -11.47 -9.08
N GLU A 33 4.04 -12.23 -9.09
CA GLU A 33 4.01 -13.58 -8.52
C GLU A 33 5.07 -14.51 -9.13
N ALA A 34 5.22 -14.47 -10.45
CA ALA A 34 6.21 -15.29 -11.15
C ALA A 34 7.64 -14.91 -10.77
N PHE A 35 7.97 -13.60 -10.77
CA PHE A 35 9.31 -13.12 -10.43
C PHE A 35 9.72 -13.45 -8.99
N PHE A 36 8.79 -13.34 -8.06
CA PHE A 36 8.99 -13.65 -6.64
C PHE A 36 8.67 -15.12 -6.29
N GLU A 37 8.47 -15.98 -7.29
CA GLU A 37 8.20 -17.43 -7.09
C GLU A 37 7.05 -17.71 -6.14
N LYS A 38 6.00 -16.87 -6.21
CA LYS A 38 4.84 -16.90 -5.29
C LYS A 38 5.24 -16.79 -3.81
N LYS A 39 6.30 -16.04 -3.51
CA LYS A 39 6.79 -15.78 -2.15
C LYS A 39 6.68 -14.30 -1.80
N CYS A 40 6.48 -14.03 -0.52
CA CYS A 40 6.53 -12.67 0.01
C CYS A 40 7.93 -12.08 -0.16
N ALA A 41 8.03 -10.86 -0.70
CA ALA A 41 9.31 -10.19 -0.94
C ALA A 41 10.12 -9.93 0.35
N TYR A 42 9.44 -9.83 1.48
CA TYR A 42 10.07 -9.50 2.77
C TYR A 42 10.45 -10.72 3.62
N CYS A 43 9.58 -11.72 3.72
CA CYS A 43 9.82 -12.87 4.60
C CYS A 43 10.03 -14.19 3.87
N GLU A 44 9.88 -14.20 2.53
CA GLU A 44 9.95 -15.38 1.66
C GLU A 44 8.96 -16.51 1.99
N GLY A 45 8.03 -16.27 2.91
CA GLY A 45 6.91 -17.17 3.13
C GLY A 45 6.00 -17.25 1.90
N PRO A 46 5.28 -18.38 1.70
CA PRO A 46 4.40 -18.55 0.56
C PRO A 46 3.29 -17.48 0.55
N LEU A 47 2.93 -17.01 -0.63
CA LEU A 47 1.79 -16.11 -0.81
C LEU A 47 0.50 -16.93 -0.73
N ALA A 48 -0.40 -16.51 0.17
CA ALA A 48 -1.77 -17.02 0.21
C ALA A 48 -2.60 -16.43 -0.94
N ALA A 49 -3.82 -16.96 -1.16
CA ALA A 49 -4.75 -16.45 -2.18
C ALA A 49 -5.03 -14.93 -2.03
N ARG A 50 -4.98 -14.41 -0.82
CA ARG A 50 -5.09 -12.97 -0.50
C ARG A 50 -3.72 -12.42 -0.12
N TRP A 51 -2.90 -12.15 -1.10
CA TRP A 51 -1.66 -11.40 -0.91
C TRP A 51 -1.83 -9.94 -1.35
N HIS A 52 -0.97 -9.09 -0.86
CA HIS A 52 -0.98 -7.65 -1.13
C HIS A 52 0.14 -7.26 -2.10
N ALA A 53 -0.18 -6.39 -3.06
CA ALA A 53 0.84 -5.66 -3.80
C ALA A 53 1.22 -4.44 -2.97
N ASP A 54 2.20 -4.60 -2.10
CA ASP A 54 2.66 -3.56 -1.18
C ASP A 54 3.45 -2.48 -1.90
N HIS A 55 3.26 -1.23 -1.51
CA HIS A 55 4.05 -0.11 -2.01
C HIS A 55 5.43 -0.09 -1.34
N LEU A 56 6.48 0.01 -2.13
CA LEU A 56 7.83 0.28 -1.62
C LEU A 56 7.92 1.68 -1.01
N LEU A 57 7.42 2.67 -1.74
CA LEU A 57 7.18 4.02 -1.25
C LEU A 57 5.68 4.26 -1.20
N SER A 58 5.14 4.61 -0.04
CA SER A 58 3.70 4.82 0.14
C SER A 58 3.21 6.02 -0.68
N VAL A 59 1.92 6.00 -1.05
CA VAL A 59 1.28 7.12 -1.77
C VAL A 59 1.40 8.42 -0.96
N ASP A 60 1.23 8.35 0.34
CA ASP A 60 1.34 9.49 1.25
C ASP A 60 2.75 10.10 1.27
N SER A 61 3.77 9.25 1.05
CA SER A 61 5.19 9.65 1.00
C SER A 61 5.67 9.99 -0.43
N GLY A 62 4.76 10.13 -1.38
CA GLY A 62 5.14 10.48 -2.75
C GLY A 62 5.23 9.29 -3.72
N GLY A 63 4.90 8.08 -3.29
CA GLY A 63 4.86 6.90 -4.13
C GLY A 63 3.73 6.94 -5.18
N PHE A 64 3.74 6.00 -6.09
CA PHE A 64 2.80 5.88 -7.21
C PHE A 64 2.33 4.43 -7.39
N ASN A 65 1.19 4.25 -8.08
CA ASN A 65 0.55 2.94 -8.31
C ASN A 65 1.14 2.15 -9.49
N HIS A 66 2.40 2.31 -9.79
CA HIS A 66 3.03 1.52 -10.84
C HIS A 66 3.64 0.23 -10.27
N VAL A 67 3.72 -0.79 -11.11
CA VAL A 67 4.26 -2.09 -10.74
C VAL A 67 5.72 -2.04 -10.27
N SER A 68 6.51 -1.05 -10.72
CA SER A 68 7.89 -0.85 -10.24
C SER A 68 7.99 -0.35 -8.79
N ASN A 69 6.89 0.20 -8.25
CA ASN A 69 6.78 0.62 -6.85
C ASN A 69 6.01 -0.41 -5.99
N ARG A 70 5.85 -1.63 -6.50
CA ARG A 70 5.07 -2.67 -5.83
C ARG A 70 5.84 -3.97 -5.70
N VAL A 71 5.65 -4.66 -4.59
CA VAL A 71 6.17 -6.01 -4.35
C VAL A 71 5.09 -6.90 -3.74
N PRO A 72 5.15 -8.23 -3.94
CA PRO A 72 4.18 -9.13 -3.32
C PRO A 72 4.50 -9.26 -1.82
N ALA A 73 3.52 -9.04 -0.99
CA ALA A 73 3.64 -9.18 0.46
C ALA A 73 2.50 -10.03 1.05
N CYS A 74 2.82 -10.86 2.02
CA CYS A 74 1.80 -11.55 2.79
C CYS A 74 1.06 -10.57 3.73
N PRO A 75 -0.18 -10.87 4.16
CA PRO A 75 -0.94 -9.99 5.05
C PRO A 75 -0.18 -9.63 6.33
N ARG A 76 0.54 -10.59 6.91
CA ARG A 76 1.34 -10.34 8.10
C ARG A 76 2.39 -9.24 7.89
N CYS A 77 3.17 -9.33 6.81
CA CYS A 77 4.20 -8.33 6.52
C CYS A 77 3.60 -6.97 6.16
N ASN A 78 2.52 -6.94 5.35
CA ASN A 78 1.96 -5.68 4.88
C ASN A 78 1.05 -4.98 5.90
N GLU A 79 0.07 -5.71 6.46
CA GLU A 79 -0.98 -5.10 7.29
C GLU A 79 -0.56 -4.93 8.75
N HIS A 80 0.22 -5.88 9.29
CA HIS A 80 0.50 -5.92 10.72
C HIS A 80 1.88 -5.38 11.08
N GLU A 81 2.89 -5.67 10.28
CA GLU A 81 4.28 -5.38 10.63
C GLU A 81 4.80 -4.11 9.93
N LYS A 82 4.83 -4.05 8.59
CA LYS A 82 5.42 -2.92 7.85
C LYS A 82 4.59 -1.64 7.94
N ARG A 83 3.31 -1.72 7.63
CA ARG A 83 2.42 -0.56 7.57
C ARG A 83 3.02 0.59 6.73
N GLU A 84 3.31 1.73 7.38
CA GLU A 84 3.86 2.94 6.76
C GLU A 84 5.40 3.00 6.79
N MET A 85 6.06 1.99 7.34
CA MET A 85 7.53 1.93 7.41
C MET A 85 8.13 1.87 6.00
N ALA A 86 9.25 2.55 5.78
CA ALA A 86 9.99 2.47 4.53
C ALA A 86 10.43 1.01 4.26
N TRP A 87 10.35 0.57 3.00
CA TRP A 87 10.55 -0.84 2.68
C TRP A 87 11.93 -1.40 3.06
N LEU A 88 12.98 -0.58 2.95
CA LEU A 88 14.33 -1.00 3.30
C LEU A 88 14.50 -1.13 4.82
N GLU A 89 14.02 -0.15 5.56
CA GLU A 89 13.99 -0.17 7.04
C GLU A 89 13.21 -1.40 7.54
N PHE A 90 12.05 -1.66 6.94
CA PHE A 90 11.27 -2.86 7.27
C PHE A 90 12.01 -4.16 6.95
N LEU A 91 12.70 -4.20 5.80
CA LEU A 91 13.48 -5.38 5.40
C LEU A 91 14.61 -5.66 6.40
N GLU A 92 15.34 -4.62 6.80
CA GLU A 92 16.40 -4.71 7.79
C GLU A 92 15.85 -5.18 9.15
N TRP A 93 14.77 -4.57 9.62
CA TRP A 93 14.09 -5.03 10.84
C TRP A 93 13.64 -6.49 10.74
N LYS A 94 13.09 -6.91 9.60
CA LYS A 94 12.57 -8.26 9.38
C LYS A 94 13.64 -9.33 9.32
N CYS A 95 14.80 -9.01 8.80
CA CYS A 95 15.95 -9.92 8.70
C CYS A 95 16.86 -9.88 9.94
N GLY A 96 16.71 -8.85 10.80
CA GLY A 96 17.54 -8.68 11.99
C GLY A 96 19.02 -8.50 11.65
N THR A 97 19.90 -9.27 12.26
CA THR A 97 21.36 -9.15 12.07
C THR A 97 21.91 -9.93 10.88
N ASP A 98 21.07 -10.64 10.12
CA ASP A 98 21.49 -11.42 8.96
C ASP A 98 21.71 -10.50 7.74
N THR A 99 22.89 -9.93 7.66
CA THR A 99 23.28 -9.02 6.56
C THR A 99 23.26 -9.67 5.18
N ASN A 100 23.51 -10.98 5.09
CA ASN A 100 23.48 -11.71 3.83
C ASN A 100 22.03 -11.85 3.34
N LEU A 101 21.11 -12.17 4.22
CA LEU A 101 19.69 -12.26 3.91
C LEU A 101 19.11 -10.89 3.50
N ILE A 102 19.49 -9.82 4.20
CA ILE A 102 19.15 -8.45 3.82
C ILE A 102 19.61 -8.17 2.39
N LYS A 103 20.87 -8.43 2.09
CA LYS A 103 21.45 -8.20 0.76
C LYS A 103 20.70 -8.95 -0.34
N ILE A 104 20.47 -10.24 -0.17
CA ILE A 104 19.80 -11.09 -1.17
C ILE A 104 18.39 -10.57 -1.49
N ARG A 105 17.60 -10.27 -0.45
CA ARG A 105 16.22 -9.79 -0.62
C ARG A 105 16.16 -8.38 -1.20
N LYS A 106 17.06 -7.49 -0.75
CA LYS A 106 17.20 -6.15 -1.28
C LYS A 106 17.52 -6.19 -2.78
N GLU A 107 18.53 -6.94 -3.19
CA GLU A 107 18.91 -7.07 -4.59
C GLU A 107 17.77 -7.67 -5.44
N ARG A 108 16.98 -8.58 -4.90
CA ARG A 108 15.81 -9.13 -5.60
C ARG A 108 14.74 -8.07 -5.82
N ILE A 109 14.43 -7.26 -4.82
CA ILE A 109 13.48 -6.14 -4.93
C ILE A 109 14.01 -5.11 -5.93
N GLU A 110 15.27 -4.71 -5.84
CA GLU A 110 15.88 -3.74 -6.75
C GLU A 110 15.89 -4.23 -8.20
N ARG A 111 16.21 -5.50 -8.45
CA ARG A 111 16.11 -6.09 -9.80
C ARG A 111 14.68 -6.06 -10.34
N TRP A 112 13.69 -6.34 -9.50
CA TRP A 112 12.30 -6.24 -9.89
C TRP A 112 11.96 -4.80 -10.30
N THR A 113 12.24 -3.82 -9.47
CA THR A 113 11.93 -2.41 -9.73
C THR A 113 12.63 -1.92 -11.00
N ALA A 114 13.91 -2.25 -11.18
CA ALA A 114 14.71 -1.88 -12.36
C ALA A 114 14.20 -2.52 -13.66
N SER A 115 13.60 -3.71 -13.59
CA SER A 115 13.02 -4.40 -14.75
C SER A 115 11.71 -3.79 -15.25
N ARG A 116 11.10 -2.86 -14.50
CA ARG A 116 9.77 -2.28 -14.74
C ARG A 116 9.85 -0.77 -14.90
N LYS A 117 10.11 -0.32 -16.13
CA LYS A 117 10.19 1.12 -16.42
C LYS A 117 8.83 1.79 -16.24
N TYR A 118 8.81 2.85 -15.45
CA TYR A 118 7.66 3.73 -15.35
C TYR A 118 7.67 4.73 -16.51
N THR A 119 6.65 4.66 -17.38
CA THR A 119 6.60 5.46 -18.59
C THR A 119 5.53 6.58 -18.56
N LYS A 120 4.69 6.57 -17.51
CA LYS A 120 3.67 7.61 -17.33
C LYS A 120 4.24 8.81 -16.61
N PRO A 121 3.75 10.03 -16.89
CA PRO A 121 4.10 11.18 -16.04
C PRO A 121 3.64 10.91 -14.60
N PRO A 122 4.47 11.19 -13.62
CA PRO A 122 4.10 11.02 -12.21
C PRO A 122 2.93 11.96 -11.87
N VAL A 123 2.13 11.58 -10.88
CA VAL A 123 1.14 12.48 -10.28
C VAL A 123 1.87 13.72 -9.79
N THR A 124 1.42 14.90 -10.23
CA THR A 124 2.06 16.17 -9.85
C THR A 124 1.85 16.47 -8.36
N GLU A 125 2.68 17.33 -7.79
CA GLU A 125 2.52 17.74 -6.40
C GLU A 125 1.18 18.49 -6.19
N GLU A 126 0.76 19.30 -7.16
CA GLU A 126 -0.55 19.97 -7.15
C GLU A 126 -1.70 18.94 -7.07
N GLN A 127 -1.68 17.92 -7.95
CA GLN A 127 -2.68 16.85 -7.92
C GLN A 127 -2.66 16.09 -6.60
N ARG A 128 -1.49 15.87 -6.03
CA ARG A 128 -1.33 15.21 -4.72
C ARG A 128 -1.90 16.04 -3.58
N GLN A 129 -1.66 17.35 -3.59
CA GLN A 129 -2.22 18.26 -2.60
C GLN A 129 -3.74 18.35 -2.71
N ALA A 130 -4.27 18.42 -3.93
CA ALA A 130 -5.71 18.38 -4.16
C ALA A 130 -6.32 17.08 -3.64
N TRP A 131 -5.71 15.93 -3.90
CA TRP A 131 -6.14 14.64 -3.36
C TRP A 131 -6.12 14.62 -1.82
N LYS A 132 -5.05 15.12 -1.18
CA LYS A 132 -4.97 15.18 0.28
C LYS A 132 -6.11 16.02 0.87
N ALA A 133 -6.39 17.17 0.27
CA ALA A 133 -7.47 18.05 0.70
C ALA A 133 -8.84 17.35 0.61
N GLU A 134 -9.11 16.66 -0.50
CA GLU A 134 -10.39 15.93 -0.67
C GLU A 134 -10.52 14.75 0.29
N VAL A 135 -9.43 14.02 0.55
CA VAL A 135 -9.40 12.96 1.56
C VAL A 135 -9.72 13.50 2.95
N GLU A 136 -9.15 14.65 3.31
CA GLU A 136 -9.39 15.28 4.61
C GLU A 136 -10.83 15.78 4.74
N ASN A 137 -11.37 16.44 3.71
CA ASN A 137 -12.74 16.92 3.66
C ASN A 137 -13.72 15.76 3.82
N LEU A 138 -13.52 14.67 3.09
CA LEU A 138 -14.37 13.49 3.18
C LEU A 138 -14.26 12.80 4.55
N ALA A 139 -13.07 12.74 5.13
CA ALA A 139 -12.86 12.16 6.46
C ALA A 139 -13.63 12.96 7.54
N LYS A 140 -13.57 14.29 7.49
CA LYS A 140 -14.36 15.18 8.39
C LYS A 140 -15.86 14.97 8.22
N ALA A 141 -16.32 14.85 6.97
CA ALA A 141 -17.74 14.62 6.69
C ALA A 141 -18.24 13.27 7.24
N ILE A 142 -17.45 12.21 7.11
CA ILE A 142 -17.74 10.88 7.65
C ILE A 142 -17.83 10.93 9.18
N ASP A 143 -16.86 11.56 9.85
CA ASP A 143 -16.84 11.67 11.31
C ASP A 143 -18.04 12.48 11.83
N ALA A 144 -18.38 13.59 11.17
CA ALA A 144 -19.53 14.40 11.53
C ALA A 144 -20.86 13.64 11.35
N ALA A 145 -21.00 12.90 10.24
CA ALA A 145 -22.18 12.07 10.01
C ALA A 145 -22.32 10.95 11.04
N TRP A 146 -21.22 10.27 11.34
CA TRP A 146 -21.17 9.23 12.38
C TRP A 146 -21.56 9.76 13.75
N GLY A 147 -21.01 10.93 14.16
CA GLY A 147 -21.34 11.57 15.44
C GLY A 147 -22.82 11.93 15.55
N ARG A 148 -23.40 12.51 14.47
CA ARG A 148 -24.83 12.86 14.45
C ARG A 148 -25.76 11.65 14.61
N LEU A 149 -25.44 10.55 13.95
CA LEU A 149 -26.25 9.33 14.01
C LEU A 149 -26.12 8.66 15.37
N ARG A 150 -24.91 8.56 15.90
CA ARG A 150 -24.64 7.95 17.21
C ARG A 150 -25.35 8.70 18.34
N ASN A 151 -25.32 10.04 18.31
CA ASN A 151 -25.99 10.84 19.33
C ASN A 151 -27.51 10.74 19.28
N LYS A 152 -28.10 10.44 18.10
CA LYS A 152 -29.54 10.20 17.98
C LYS A 152 -29.99 8.83 18.52
N THR A 153 -29.09 7.84 18.49
CA THR A 153 -29.41 6.48 18.95
C THR A 153 -29.10 6.24 20.43
N LEU A 154 -28.39 7.16 21.10
CA LEU A 154 -28.06 7.07 22.53
C LEU A 154 -28.83 8.09 23.38
N GLY A 155 -29.75 8.84 22.79
CA GLY A 155 -30.56 9.89 23.45
C GLY A 155 -32.01 9.52 23.75
N ASP A 156 -32.37 8.21 23.65
CA ASP A 156 -33.67 7.67 24.06
C ASP A 156 -33.51 6.79 25.33
#